data_a2961d5f2afc83f48ecdb110a3eddb6c
#
_entry.id   a2961d5f2afc83f48ecdb110a3eddb6c
#
_cell.length_a   1.000
_cell.length_b   1.000
_cell.length_c   1.000
_cell.angle_alpha   90.00
_cell.angle_beta   90.00
_cell.angle_gamma   90.00
#
_symmetry.space_group_name_H-M   'P 1'
#
loop_
_entity.id
_entity.type
_entity.pdbx_description
1 polymer ?
#
loop_
_entity_poly.entity_id
_entity_poly.type
_entity_poly.pdbx_seq_one_letter_code
_entity_poly.pdbx_strand_id
1 'polypeptide(L)'
;LIVSRGLGDVYKRQGEHHKIMAEKFNKVASGEIKRLIINMAPRHTKSEFASNFLPAWMIGKQPDLKIIQATNNAELAVRFGRKAKSLIDTEDYQKIFNTRLREDSQAAGKWETAQGGEYYAAGVGGSITGRGADLLIIDDPHSEQDALNVASYDRVYEWYTSGPRQRLQPGGRIIVVMTRWSVADLTGKLMKAQKEPKSDQWEVIEFPAILPSGKPVWPGYWKLEELEAVKASVNIQKWNAQYQQNPTAAEGSIIKREWWVPWEKDELPPLMHVIQSYDTAFMKKETADYSAITTWGVFRPSEDDGPRLILLDLVKDRYEFPELRRIAKEQYDYWKPETVIVEAKASGLPLTYEMRKLGIPVINFTPSKGNDKHTRVNSVAPLFESGMIYYPDRKFSEDMIEECAAFPLGEHDDLVDSMTQAVMRFRQGGFI
;
A
#
# COMPACT_ATOMS: atom_id res chain seq x y z
N LEU A 1 33.32 12.54 4.27
CA LEU A 1 32.62 13.79 4.72
C LEU A 1 32.75 14.83 3.62
N ILE A 2 31.75 14.97 2.78
CA ILE A 2 31.71 16.05 1.80
C ILE A 2 31.19 17.30 2.53
N VAL A 3 32.07 18.07 3.12
CA VAL A 3 31.79 19.42 3.56
C VAL A 3 32.09 20.32 2.37
N SER A 4 31.14 20.49 1.47
CA SER A 4 31.34 21.43 0.37
C SER A 4 30.93 22.85 0.82
N ARG A 5 31.82 23.80 0.64
CA ARG A 5 31.51 25.22 0.59
C ARG A 5 30.63 25.44 -0.65
N GLY A 6 29.32 25.64 -0.49
CA GLY A 6 28.48 26.02 -1.63
C GLY A 6 27.09 25.42 -1.73
N LEU A 7 26.76 24.43 -0.92
CA LEU A 7 25.38 23.96 -0.80
C LEU A 7 24.69 24.67 0.37
N GLY A 8 23.62 25.35 0.06
CA GLY A 8 22.94 26.34 0.90
C GLY A 8 22.66 25.93 2.36
N ASP A 9 22.01 26.77 3.13
CA ASP A 9 21.79 26.69 4.59
C ASP A 9 21.33 25.34 5.17
N VAL A 10 20.78 24.45 4.36
CA VAL A 10 20.34 23.10 4.75
C VAL A 10 21.50 22.25 5.29
N TYR A 11 22.70 22.38 4.74
CA TYR A 11 23.86 21.57 5.15
C TYR A 11 24.60 22.11 6.37
N LYS A 12 24.35 23.35 6.75
CA LYS A 12 24.86 23.94 7.99
C LYS A 12 24.13 23.41 9.25
N ARG A 13 23.00 22.74 9.06
CA ARG A 13 22.12 22.27 10.13
C ARG A 13 22.01 20.75 10.16
N GLN A 14 23.15 20.02 10.11
CA GLN A 14 23.15 18.56 10.17
C GLN A 14 22.49 18.06 11.46
N GLY A 15 21.48 17.18 11.31
CA GLY A 15 20.86 16.47 12.43
C GLY A 15 21.55 15.14 12.72
N GLU A 16 21.24 14.53 13.84
CA GLU A 16 21.80 13.24 14.26
C GLU A 16 21.47 12.11 13.28
N HIS A 17 20.27 12.11 12.71
CA HIS A 17 19.85 11.14 11.68
C HIS A 17 20.79 11.14 10.45
N HIS A 18 21.34 12.29 10.06
CA HIS A 18 22.31 12.37 8.96
C HIS A 18 23.61 11.62 9.27
N LYS A 19 24.09 11.69 10.53
CA LYS A 19 25.30 10.97 10.97
C LYS A 19 25.05 9.47 10.95
N ILE A 20 23.88 9.03 11.47
CA ILE A 20 23.47 7.62 11.45
C ILE A 20 23.40 7.10 10.02
N MET A 21 22.78 7.85 9.09
CA MET A 21 22.75 7.48 7.67
C MET A 21 24.16 7.36 7.08
N ALA A 22 25.03 8.33 7.35
CA ALA A 22 26.41 8.31 6.85
C ALA A 22 27.20 7.11 7.37
N GLU A 23 27.04 6.74 8.63
CA GLU A 23 27.65 5.54 9.23
C GLU A 23 27.17 4.27 8.51
N LYS A 24 25.86 4.14 8.28
CA LYS A 24 25.31 2.99 7.56
C LYS A 24 25.76 2.94 6.11
N PHE A 25 25.85 4.06 5.43
CA PHE A 25 26.40 4.13 4.08
C PHE A 25 27.88 3.75 4.03
N ASN A 26 28.69 4.11 5.05
CA ASN A 26 30.06 3.60 5.19
C ASN A 26 30.10 2.08 5.28
N LYS A 27 29.21 1.47 6.08
CA LYS A 27 29.11 0.01 6.22
C LYS A 27 28.62 -0.67 4.93
N VAL A 28 27.73 -0.02 4.16
CA VAL A 28 27.36 -0.49 2.82
C VAL A 28 28.57 -0.40 1.88
N ALA A 29 29.31 0.69 1.90
CA ALA A 29 30.49 0.86 1.04
C ALA A 29 31.60 -0.14 1.35
N SER A 30 31.80 -0.51 2.62
CA SER A 30 32.75 -1.57 3.04
C SER A 30 32.26 -3.00 2.73
N GLY A 31 30.98 -3.18 2.41
CA GLY A 31 30.35 -4.50 2.18
C GLY A 31 29.91 -5.21 3.47
N GLU A 32 30.03 -4.57 4.63
CA GLU A 32 29.52 -5.08 5.92
C GLU A 32 27.98 -5.20 5.88
N ILE A 33 27.30 -4.18 5.34
CA ILE A 33 25.84 -4.20 5.12
C ILE A 33 25.60 -4.38 3.62
N LYS A 34 24.88 -5.43 3.25
CA LYS A 34 24.52 -5.71 1.85
C LYS A 34 23.07 -5.32 1.51
N ARG A 35 22.22 -5.20 2.49
CA ARG A 35 20.78 -4.88 2.35
C ARG A 35 20.40 -3.86 3.41
N LEU A 36 20.09 -2.63 3.00
CA LEU A 36 19.75 -1.53 3.89
C LEU A 36 18.42 -0.92 3.48
N ILE A 37 17.53 -0.76 4.43
CA ILE A 37 16.29 0.03 4.27
C ILE A 37 16.36 1.23 5.21
N ILE A 38 16.04 2.42 4.67
CA ILE A 38 15.91 3.66 5.45
C ILE A 38 14.53 4.25 5.18
N ASN A 39 13.67 4.23 6.19
CA ASN A 39 12.37 4.86 6.15
C ASN A 39 12.42 6.22 6.84
N MET A 40 11.94 7.26 6.15
CA MET A 40 12.01 8.62 6.66
C MET A 40 10.89 9.49 6.08
N ALA A 41 10.41 10.43 6.86
CA ALA A 41 9.37 11.38 6.47
C ALA A 41 9.77 12.21 5.22
N PRO A 42 8.77 12.73 4.47
CA PRO A 42 9.03 13.66 3.38
C PRO A 42 9.84 14.88 3.86
N ARG A 43 10.67 15.45 2.97
CA ARG A 43 11.48 16.65 3.25
C ARG A 43 12.51 16.55 4.38
N HIS A 44 12.92 15.32 4.75
CA HIS A 44 13.98 15.07 5.73
C HIS A 44 15.31 14.64 5.08
N THR A 45 15.49 14.92 3.78
CA THR A 45 16.75 14.77 3.00
C THR A 45 17.20 13.32 2.70
N LYS A 46 16.36 12.29 2.90
CA LYS A 46 16.72 10.92 2.59
C LYS A 46 17.26 10.74 1.15
N SER A 47 16.53 11.29 0.17
CA SER A 47 16.89 11.19 -1.26
C SER A 47 18.17 11.98 -1.60
N GLU A 48 18.38 13.13 -0.96
CA GLU A 48 19.58 13.92 -1.19
C GLU A 48 20.84 13.15 -0.75
N PHE A 49 20.77 12.46 0.40
CA PHE A 49 21.86 11.64 0.88
C PHE A 49 22.05 10.37 0.05
N ALA A 50 20.98 9.60 -0.18
CA ALA A 50 21.06 8.29 -0.81
C ALA A 50 21.20 8.35 -2.34
N SER A 51 20.55 9.32 -3.00
CA SER A 51 20.44 9.34 -4.46
C SER A 51 21.32 10.41 -5.16
N ASN A 52 21.86 11.34 -4.38
CA ASN A 52 22.77 12.37 -4.91
C ASN A 52 24.20 12.19 -4.35
N PHE A 53 24.41 12.30 -3.04
CA PHE A 53 25.75 12.26 -2.46
C PHE A 53 26.38 10.87 -2.45
N LEU A 54 25.60 9.86 -2.08
CA LEU A 54 26.12 8.49 -1.96
C LEU A 54 26.68 7.93 -3.28
N PRO A 55 25.97 8.03 -4.44
CA PRO A 55 26.51 7.57 -5.70
C PRO A 55 27.84 8.25 -6.07
N ALA A 56 27.89 9.57 -5.94
CA ALA A 56 29.11 10.32 -6.23
C ALA A 56 30.27 9.93 -5.30
N TRP A 57 29.99 9.82 -4.00
CA TRP A 57 31.02 9.44 -3.03
C TRP A 57 31.51 7.99 -3.23
N MET A 58 30.62 7.02 -3.49
CA MET A 58 30.99 5.63 -3.71
C MET A 58 31.82 5.45 -5.00
N ILE A 59 31.42 6.13 -6.08
CA ILE A 59 32.19 6.14 -7.34
C ILE A 59 33.56 6.83 -7.14
N GLY A 60 33.63 7.84 -6.29
CA GLY A 60 34.92 8.46 -5.95
C GLY A 60 35.87 7.48 -5.25
N LYS A 61 35.35 6.62 -4.39
CA LYS A 61 36.11 5.59 -3.69
C LYS A 61 36.43 4.36 -4.56
N GLN A 62 35.51 3.99 -5.43
CA GLN A 62 35.55 2.84 -6.32
C GLN A 62 35.11 3.27 -7.73
N PRO A 63 36.04 3.77 -8.55
CA PRO A 63 35.70 4.41 -9.84
C PRO A 63 35.14 3.45 -10.91
N ASP A 64 35.28 2.14 -10.73
CA ASP A 64 34.72 1.07 -11.59
C ASP A 64 33.35 0.56 -11.15
N LEU A 65 32.78 1.15 -10.08
CA LEU A 65 31.50 0.73 -9.51
C LEU A 65 30.31 0.95 -10.48
N LYS A 66 29.46 -0.06 -10.60
CA LYS A 66 28.23 0.02 -11.42
C LYS A 66 27.02 0.24 -10.53
N ILE A 67 26.34 1.37 -10.75
CA ILE A 67 25.18 1.79 -9.97
C ILE A 67 23.92 1.80 -10.84
N ILE A 68 22.86 1.14 -10.36
CA ILE A 68 21.49 1.34 -10.85
C ILE A 68 20.73 2.15 -9.81
N GLN A 69 20.19 3.30 -10.23
CA GLN A 69 19.33 4.17 -9.44
C GLN A 69 17.90 4.08 -9.94
N ALA A 70 16.98 3.66 -9.09
CA ALA A 70 15.56 3.56 -9.43
C ALA A 70 14.69 4.46 -8.55
N THR A 71 13.66 5.04 -9.13
CA THR A 71 12.63 5.83 -8.44
C THR A 71 11.24 5.49 -9.00
N ASN A 72 10.16 6.03 -8.41
CA ASN A 72 8.80 5.80 -8.92
C ASN A 72 8.64 6.20 -10.41
N ASN A 73 9.36 7.19 -10.89
CA ASN A 73 9.38 7.56 -12.31
C ASN A 73 10.80 7.84 -12.82
N ALA A 74 11.03 7.62 -14.11
CA ALA A 74 12.34 7.73 -14.72
C ALA A 74 12.91 9.18 -14.72
N GLU A 75 12.05 10.19 -14.80
CA GLU A 75 12.47 11.59 -14.82
C GLU A 75 13.15 11.99 -13.51
N LEU A 76 12.60 11.55 -12.38
CA LEU A 76 13.21 11.79 -11.07
C LEU A 76 14.56 11.09 -10.94
N ALA A 77 14.68 9.84 -11.40
CA ALA A 77 15.94 9.10 -11.41
C ALA A 77 17.01 9.80 -12.28
N VAL A 78 16.63 10.30 -13.46
CA VAL A 78 17.51 11.08 -14.35
C VAL A 78 17.95 12.39 -13.69
N ARG A 79 17.06 13.05 -12.93
CA ARG A 79 17.40 14.26 -12.17
C ARG A 79 18.49 13.99 -11.13
N PHE A 80 18.40 12.87 -10.41
CA PHE A 80 19.45 12.46 -9.46
C PHE A 80 20.76 12.14 -10.18
N GLY A 81 20.71 11.42 -11.30
CA GLY A 81 21.89 11.14 -12.12
C GLY A 81 22.60 12.41 -12.58
N ARG A 82 21.85 13.44 -12.98
CA ARG A 82 22.41 14.76 -13.33
C ARG A 82 23.10 15.42 -12.15
N LYS A 83 22.48 15.39 -10.95
CA LYS A 83 23.06 15.98 -9.74
C LYS A 83 24.36 15.27 -9.34
N ALA A 84 24.35 13.93 -9.29
CA ALA A 84 25.53 13.15 -8.96
C ALA A 84 26.68 13.41 -9.96
N LYS A 85 26.36 13.43 -11.26
CA LYS A 85 27.29 13.81 -12.32
C LYS A 85 27.88 15.20 -12.10
N SER A 86 27.05 16.20 -11.86
CA SER A 86 27.50 17.58 -11.65
C SER A 86 28.42 17.71 -10.43
N LEU A 87 28.20 16.90 -9.40
CA LEU A 87 29.05 16.87 -8.21
C LEU A 87 30.43 16.28 -8.55
N ILE A 88 30.50 15.22 -9.36
CA ILE A 88 31.75 14.58 -9.82
C ILE A 88 32.57 15.56 -10.67
N ASP A 89 31.93 16.43 -11.44
CA ASP A 89 32.59 17.41 -12.31
C ASP A 89 33.12 18.63 -11.56
N THR A 90 32.87 18.78 -10.25
CA THR A 90 33.37 19.93 -9.48
C THR A 90 34.87 19.80 -9.20
N GLU A 91 35.59 20.93 -9.22
CA GLU A 91 37.01 20.99 -8.87
C GLU A 91 37.30 20.42 -7.46
N ASP A 92 36.44 20.71 -6.51
CA ASP A 92 36.61 20.24 -5.12
C ASP A 92 36.48 18.72 -5.01
N TYR A 93 35.54 18.11 -5.75
CA TYR A 93 35.46 16.66 -5.83
C TYR A 93 36.71 16.06 -6.45
N GLN A 94 37.21 16.66 -7.53
CA GLN A 94 38.39 16.19 -8.26
C GLN A 94 39.71 16.38 -7.50
N LYS A 95 39.76 17.27 -6.51
CA LYS A 95 40.85 17.37 -5.54
C LYS A 95 40.90 16.21 -4.55
N ILE A 96 39.72 15.59 -4.28
CA ILE A 96 39.60 14.52 -3.30
C ILE A 96 39.67 13.14 -3.96
N PHE A 97 39.05 13.00 -5.13
CA PHE A 97 38.93 11.74 -5.86
C PHE A 97 39.51 11.82 -7.25
N ASN A 98 40.33 10.82 -7.61
CA ASN A 98 40.91 10.74 -8.94
C ASN A 98 39.96 10.09 -9.97
N THR A 99 38.70 10.45 -9.94
CA THR A 99 37.66 9.91 -10.82
C THR A 99 37.25 10.96 -11.85
N ARG A 100 37.20 10.57 -13.12
CA ARG A 100 36.75 11.41 -14.24
C ARG A 100 35.64 10.72 -14.99
N LEU A 101 34.73 11.51 -15.54
CA LEU A 101 33.70 11.00 -16.45
C LEU A 101 34.30 10.80 -17.84
N ARG A 102 33.78 9.79 -18.56
CA ARG A 102 34.10 9.59 -19.98
C ARG A 102 33.48 10.72 -20.81
N GLU A 103 34.21 11.25 -21.77
CA GLU A 103 33.74 12.35 -22.63
C GLU A 103 32.59 11.90 -23.55
N ASP A 104 32.58 10.63 -23.99
CA ASP A 104 31.62 10.04 -24.92
C ASP A 104 30.38 9.40 -24.24
N SER A 105 30.27 9.44 -22.90
CA SER A 105 29.19 8.82 -22.15
C SER A 105 28.71 9.72 -20.99
N GLN A 106 27.98 10.79 -21.34
CA GLN A 106 27.61 11.84 -20.37
C GLN A 106 26.13 12.23 -20.37
N ALA A 107 25.22 11.34 -20.79
CA ALA A 107 23.80 11.62 -20.69
C ALA A 107 23.36 11.70 -19.21
N ALA A 108 22.38 12.56 -18.89
CA ALA A 108 21.98 12.85 -17.50
C ALA A 108 21.55 11.60 -16.71
N GLY A 109 20.92 10.63 -17.36
CA GLY A 109 20.47 9.38 -16.74
C GLY A 109 21.35 8.17 -17.01
N LYS A 110 22.43 8.35 -17.80
CA LYS A 110 23.38 7.29 -18.13
C LYS A 110 24.75 7.90 -18.42
N TRP A 111 25.71 7.64 -17.55
CA TRP A 111 27.08 8.10 -17.72
C TRP A 111 28.07 7.08 -17.16
N GLU A 112 29.29 7.16 -17.64
CA GLU A 112 30.37 6.25 -17.31
C GLU A 112 31.59 7.01 -16.81
N THR A 113 32.39 6.35 -15.96
CA THR A 113 33.70 6.85 -15.57
C THR A 113 34.78 6.38 -16.55
N ALA A 114 35.89 7.08 -16.58
CA ALA A 114 37.06 6.66 -17.36
C ALA A 114 37.60 5.28 -16.93
N GLN A 115 37.33 4.84 -15.71
CA GLN A 115 37.75 3.57 -15.12
C GLN A 115 36.73 2.43 -15.31
N GLY A 116 35.62 2.68 -16.04
CA GLY A 116 34.62 1.64 -16.38
C GLY A 116 33.47 1.49 -15.39
N GLY A 117 33.32 2.40 -14.44
CA GLY A 117 32.12 2.49 -13.62
C GLY A 117 30.93 3.04 -14.43
N GLU A 118 29.74 2.70 -14.03
CA GLU A 118 28.48 3.09 -14.72
C GLU A 118 27.45 3.59 -13.73
N TYR A 119 26.77 4.65 -14.10
CA TYR A 119 25.52 5.07 -13.46
C TYR A 119 24.36 4.95 -14.45
N TYR A 120 23.28 4.30 -14.02
CA TYR A 120 22.08 4.14 -14.81
C TYR A 120 20.82 4.47 -14.02
N ALA A 121 20.01 5.41 -14.53
CA ALA A 121 18.75 5.82 -13.98
C ALA A 121 17.56 5.04 -14.58
N ALA A 122 16.66 4.56 -13.75
CA ALA A 122 15.45 3.84 -14.16
C ALA A 122 14.22 4.33 -13.38
N GLY A 123 13.03 4.19 -13.97
CA GLY A 123 11.76 4.27 -13.26
C GLY A 123 11.26 2.89 -12.87
N VAL A 124 10.40 2.79 -11.87
CA VAL A 124 9.66 1.56 -11.58
C VAL A 124 8.90 1.11 -12.83
N GLY A 125 8.98 -0.18 -13.17
CA GLY A 125 8.45 -0.73 -14.42
C GLY A 125 9.32 -0.48 -15.66
N GLY A 126 10.38 0.34 -15.56
CA GLY A 126 11.30 0.61 -16.67
C GLY A 126 12.24 -0.57 -16.93
N SER A 127 12.70 -0.70 -18.19
CA SER A 127 13.66 -1.74 -18.57
C SER A 127 15.06 -1.48 -18.04
N ILE A 128 15.59 -2.46 -17.33
CA ILE A 128 16.98 -2.51 -16.85
C ILE A 128 17.73 -3.74 -17.40
N THR A 129 17.19 -4.34 -18.46
CA THR A 129 17.71 -5.56 -19.06
C THR A 129 19.13 -5.34 -19.62
N GLY A 130 19.97 -6.34 -19.49
CA GLY A 130 21.35 -6.33 -20.03
C GLY A 130 22.36 -5.53 -19.17
N ARG A 131 21.98 -5.07 -17.96
CA ARG A 131 22.87 -4.33 -17.06
C ARG A 131 23.16 -5.13 -15.79
N GLY A 132 24.39 -5.04 -15.27
CA GLY A 132 24.77 -5.50 -13.96
C GLY A 132 24.93 -4.34 -12.99
N ALA A 133 24.73 -4.58 -11.70
CA ALA A 133 24.93 -3.57 -10.66
C ALA A 133 25.71 -4.11 -9.47
N ASP A 134 26.67 -3.35 -8.99
CA ASP A 134 27.35 -3.55 -7.71
C ASP A 134 26.59 -2.86 -6.58
N LEU A 135 25.86 -1.80 -6.92
CA LEU A 135 24.96 -1.06 -6.03
C LEU A 135 23.64 -0.77 -6.73
N LEU A 136 22.55 -1.20 -6.10
CA LEU A 136 21.18 -0.82 -6.47
C LEU A 136 20.64 0.15 -5.43
N ILE A 137 20.20 1.32 -5.85
CA ILE A 137 19.52 2.29 -4.99
C ILE A 137 18.08 2.42 -5.47
N ILE A 138 17.13 2.21 -4.56
CA ILE A 138 15.69 2.40 -4.82
C ILE A 138 15.20 3.52 -3.91
N ASP A 139 14.76 4.62 -4.51
CA ASP A 139 14.35 5.83 -3.79
C ASP A 139 12.89 6.17 -4.10
N ASP A 140 12.07 6.19 -3.06
CA ASP A 140 10.63 6.45 -3.12
C ASP A 140 9.96 5.71 -4.31
N PRO A 141 9.92 4.36 -4.30
CA PRO A 141 9.39 3.57 -5.43
C PRO A 141 7.88 3.68 -5.61
N HIS A 142 7.16 4.20 -4.63
CA HIS A 142 5.72 4.41 -4.66
C HIS A 142 5.39 5.88 -4.85
N SER A 143 4.34 6.15 -5.65
CA SER A 143 3.75 7.47 -5.81
C SER A 143 2.54 7.66 -4.89
N GLU A 144 2.03 8.89 -4.77
CA GLU A 144 0.78 9.17 -4.06
C GLU A 144 -0.42 8.44 -4.69
N GLN A 145 -0.41 8.20 -5.99
CA GLN A 145 -1.46 7.45 -6.70
C GLN A 145 -1.39 5.95 -6.38
N ASP A 146 -0.20 5.41 -6.16
CA ASP A 146 -0.03 4.01 -5.77
C ASP A 146 -0.61 3.75 -4.39
N ALA A 147 -0.59 4.74 -3.49
CA ALA A 147 -1.16 4.62 -2.14
C ALA A 147 -2.68 4.37 -2.12
N LEU A 148 -3.36 4.64 -3.22
CA LEU A 148 -4.81 4.45 -3.37
C LEU A 148 -5.18 3.06 -3.91
N ASN A 149 -4.18 2.22 -4.29
CA ASN A 149 -4.43 0.93 -4.92
C ASN A 149 -3.46 -0.15 -4.41
N VAL A 150 -4.00 -1.12 -3.69
CA VAL A 150 -3.21 -2.24 -3.13
C VAL A 150 -2.44 -3.01 -4.20
N ALA A 151 -3.04 -3.25 -5.38
CA ALA A 151 -2.37 -3.94 -6.49
C ALA A 151 -1.13 -3.20 -7.02
N SER A 152 -0.99 -1.91 -6.75
CA SER A 152 0.22 -1.18 -7.15
C SER A 152 1.42 -1.52 -6.25
N TYR A 153 1.20 -1.86 -4.99
CA TYR A 153 2.27 -2.35 -4.10
C TYR A 153 2.80 -3.71 -4.56
N ASP A 154 1.91 -4.61 -5.00
CA ASP A 154 2.28 -5.91 -5.58
C ASP A 154 3.11 -5.73 -6.83
N ARG A 155 2.68 -4.85 -7.73
CA ARG A 155 3.39 -4.53 -8.97
C ARG A 155 4.81 -3.99 -8.72
N VAL A 156 5.00 -3.13 -7.71
CA VAL A 156 6.33 -2.62 -7.36
C VAL A 156 7.22 -3.73 -6.79
N TYR A 157 6.67 -4.61 -5.97
CA TYR A 157 7.42 -5.75 -5.42
C TYR A 157 7.76 -6.78 -6.51
N GLU A 158 6.84 -7.08 -7.40
CA GLU A 158 7.07 -7.95 -8.56
C GLU A 158 8.15 -7.37 -9.48
N TRP A 159 8.08 -6.08 -9.80
CA TRP A 159 9.13 -5.39 -10.55
C TRP A 159 10.48 -5.52 -9.85
N TYR A 160 10.53 -5.31 -8.53
CA TYR A 160 11.78 -5.44 -7.77
C TYR A 160 12.37 -6.85 -7.88
N THR A 161 11.57 -7.87 -7.68
CA THR A 161 12.02 -9.29 -7.67
C THR A 161 12.35 -9.81 -9.04
N SER A 162 11.60 -9.46 -10.07
CA SER A 162 11.79 -9.93 -11.45
C SER A 162 12.87 -9.16 -12.23
N GLY A 163 13.13 -7.92 -11.86
CA GLY A 163 14.05 -7.01 -12.55
C GLY A 163 15.29 -6.64 -11.72
N PRO A 164 15.24 -5.57 -10.91
CA PRO A 164 16.40 -4.98 -10.24
C PRO A 164 17.20 -5.98 -9.39
N ARG A 165 16.52 -6.79 -8.58
CA ARG A 165 17.16 -7.77 -7.70
C ARG A 165 18.03 -8.76 -8.48
N GLN A 166 17.62 -9.14 -9.68
CA GLN A 166 18.33 -10.07 -10.55
C GLN A 166 19.51 -9.42 -11.30
N ARG A 167 19.68 -8.11 -11.20
CA ARG A 167 20.79 -7.37 -11.83
C ARG A 167 22.02 -7.26 -10.93
N LEU A 168 21.91 -7.65 -9.67
CA LEU A 168 23.04 -7.59 -8.77
C LEU A 168 24.15 -8.57 -9.16
N GLN A 169 25.35 -8.05 -9.18
CA GLN A 169 26.58 -8.82 -9.27
C GLN A 169 26.85 -9.60 -7.96
N PRO A 170 27.67 -10.65 -7.96
CA PRO A 170 28.12 -11.30 -6.74
C PRO A 170 28.70 -10.28 -5.73
N GLY A 171 28.20 -10.28 -4.50
CA GLY A 171 28.59 -9.29 -3.50
C GLY A 171 27.86 -7.94 -3.60
N GLY A 172 26.99 -7.75 -4.58
CA GLY A 172 26.25 -6.52 -4.79
C GLY A 172 25.33 -6.14 -3.63
N ARG A 173 25.12 -4.85 -3.49
CA ARG A 173 24.44 -4.18 -2.36
C ARG A 173 23.14 -3.52 -2.82
N ILE A 174 22.13 -3.50 -1.94
CA ILE A 174 20.87 -2.79 -2.19
C ILE A 174 20.62 -1.82 -1.05
N ILE A 175 20.24 -0.60 -1.41
CA ILE A 175 19.71 0.42 -0.50
C ILE A 175 18.32 0.78 -0.96
N VAL A 176 17.35 0.70 -0.06
CA VAL A 176 15.99 1.22 -0.25
C VAL A 176 15.83 2.41 0.67
N VAL A 177 15.52 3.58 0.13
CA VAL A 177 15.16 4.74 0.92
C VAL A 177 13.75 5.17 0.51
N MET A 178 12.83 5.25 1.45
CA MET A 178 11.47 5.61 1.12
C MET A 178 10.70 6.19 2.31
N THR A 179 9.62 6.85 1.98
CA THR A 179 8.55 7.16 2.93
C THR A 179 7.62 5.95 3.01
N ARG A 180 7.18 5.56 4.20
CA ARG A 180 6.20 4.49 4.38
C ARG A 180 4.82 4.95 3.93
N TRP A 181 4.07 4.05 3.29
CA TRP A 181 2.71 4.31 2.82
C TRP A 181 1.71 3.33 3.43
N SER A 182 2.11 2.06 3.56
CA SER A 182 1.27 0.95 3.96
C SER A 182 2.11 -0.17 4.55
N VAL A 183 1.48 -1.07 5.29
CA VAL A 183 2.09 -2.36 5.68
C VAL A 183 2.43 -3.24 4.48
N ALA A 184 1.75 -3.02 3.34
CA ALA A 184 1.96 -3.75 2.09
C ALA A 184 2.91 -3.04 1.11
N ASP A 185 3.52 -1.89 1.46
CA ASP A 185 4.50 -1.21 0.62
C ASP A 185 5.80 -2.03 0.44
N LEU A 186 6.72 -1.55 -0.38
CA LEU A 186 7.95 -2.30 -0.67
C LEU A 186 8.70 -2.68 0.61
N THR A 187 8.86 -1.76 1.57
CA THR A 187 9.48 -2.09 2.87
C THR A 187 8.73 -3.22 3.58
N GLY A 188 7.39 -3.12 3.70
CA GLY A 188 6.58 -4.13 4.37
C GLY A 188 6.71 -5.52 3.71
N LYS A 189 6.70 -5.58 2.39
CA LYS A 189 6.90 -6.85 1.64
C LYS A 189 8.30 -7.43 1.81
N LEU A 190 9.34 -6.60 1.79
CA LEU A 190 10.71 -7.03 2.04
C LEU A 190 10.88 -7.57 3.47
N MET A 191 10.27 -6.89 4.45
CA MET A 191 10.27 -7.31 5.85
C MET A 191 9.48 -8.62 6.06
N LYS A 192 8.40 -8.83 5.32
CA LYS A 192 7.66 -10.10 5.32
C LYS A 192 8.52 -11.21 4.70
N ALA A 193 9.14 -10.95 3.56
CA ALA A 193 9.97 -11.93 2.84
C ALA A 193 11.19 -12.37 3.65
N GLN A 194 11.85 -11.49 4.41
CA GLN A 194 13.02 -11.85 5.22
C GLN A 194 12.75 -12.84 6.36
N LYS A 195 11.48 -13.12 6.68
CA LYS A 195 11.12 -14.19 7.64
C LYS A 195 11.55 -15.57 7.15
N GLU A 196 11.73 -15.73 5.84
CA GLU A 196 12.34 -16.91 5.25
C GLU A 196 13.87 -16.87 5.46
N PRO A 197 14.49 -17.85 6.15
CA PRO A 197 15.91 -17.81 6.54
C PRO A 197 16.91 -17.68 5.37
N LYS A 198 16.51 -18.11 4.16
CA LYS A 198 17.35 -18.05 2.94
C LYS A 198 17.13 -16.80 2.10
N SER A 199 16.20 -15.95 2.47
CA SER A 199 15.94 -14.69 1.77
C SER A 199 16.97 -13.61 2.13
N ASP A 200 16.93 -12.50 1.38
CA ASP A 200 17.73 -11.31 1.74
C ASP A 200 17.36 -10.83 3.15
N GLN A 201 18.36 -10.67 4.01
CA GLN A 201 18.22 -10.15 5.37
C GLN A 201 18.53 -8.65 5.37
N TRP A 202 17.60 -7.83 5.83
CA TRP A 202 17.66 -6.39 5.76
C TRP A 202 17.97 -5.74 7.10
N GLU A 203 18.93 -4.83 7.10
CA GLU A 203 19.04 -3.86 8.17
C GLU A 203 18.07 -2.71 7.89
N VAL A 204 17.19 -2.43 8.86
CA VAL A 204 16.12 -1.42 8.71
C VAL A 204 16.34 -0.31 9.72
N ILE A 205 16.29 0.93 9.24
CA ILE A 205 16.33 2.12 10.08
C ILE A 205 15.09 2.96 9.78
N GLU A 206 14.40 3.34 10.83
CA GLU A 206 13.22 4.18 10.75
C GLU A 206 13.45 5.49 11.49
N PHE A 207 13.20 6.59 10.80
CA PHE A 207 13.29 7.93 11.37
C PHE A 207 11.89 8.58 11.40
N PRO A 208 11.15 8.42 12.51
CA PRO A 208 9.89 9.14 12.70
C PRO A 208 10.15 10.64 12.76
N ALA A 209 9.26 11.45 12.20
CA ALA A 209 9.40 12.91 12.23
C ALA A 209 9.42 13.48 13.65
N ILE A 210 8.61 12.89 14.54
CA ILE A 210 8.64 13.16 15.99
C ILE A 210 9.09 11.88 16.68
N LEU A 211 10.21 11.98 17.40
CA LEU A 211 10.80 10.88 18.16
C LEU A 211 9.91 10.49 19.36
N PRO A 212 10.08 9.30 19.95
CA PRO A 212 9.40 8.92 21.20
C PRO A 212 9.62 9.91 22.37
N SER A 213 10.71 10.67 22.32
CA SER A 213 10.99 11.76 23.29
C SER A 213 10.12 13.00 23.10
N GLY A 214 9.24 13.05 22.11
CA GLY A 214 8.44 14.22 21.73
C GLY A 214 9.21 15.29 20.96
N LYS A 215 10.48 15.08 20.63
CA LYS A 215 11.29 16.04 19.89
C LYS A 215 11.29 15.71 18.39
N PRO A 216 11.33 16.73 17.49
CA PRO A 216 11.58 16.49 16.08
C PRO A 216 12.88 15.71 15.86
N VAL A 217 12.90 14.80 14.87
CA VAL A 217 14.14 14.09 14.47
C VAL A 217 15.21 15.05 13.95
N TRP A 218 14.78 16.19 13.43
CA TRP A 218 15.66 17.25 12.93
C TRP A 218 15.28 18.63 13.49
N PRO A 219 15.52 18.91 14.79
CA PRO A 219 15.08 20.14 15.46
C PRO A 219 15.76 21.41 14.93
N GLY A 220 16.92 21.27 14.27
CA GLY A 220 17.60 22.39 13.60
C GLY A 220 16.91 22.89 12.32
N TYR A 221 15.95 22.12 11.80
CA TYR A 221 15.25 22.44 10.56
C TYR A 221 13.72 22.46 10.75
N TRP A 222 13.16 21.43 11.37
CA TRP A 222 11.72 21.32 11.66
C TRP A 222 11.45 21.71 13.12
N LYS A 223 10.57 22.65 13.34
CA LYS A 223 10.05 22.95 14.68
C LYS A 223 8.89 22.01 15.00
N LEU A 224 8.67 21.76 16.30
CA LEU A 224 7.60 20.86 16.72
C LEU A 224 6.22 21.39 16.29
N GLU A 225 5.98 22.71 16.43
CA GLU A 225 4.72 23.34 16.04
C GLU A 225 4.40 23.19 14.54
N GLU A 226 5.44 23.18 13.70
CA GLU A 226 5.29 22.97 12.25
C GLU A 226 4.88 21.55 11.95
N LEU A 227 5.47 20.55 12.63
CA LEU A 227 5.10 19.13 12.49
C LEU A 227 3.69 18.85 13.05
N GLU A 228 3.31 19.50 14.16
CA GLU A 228 1.96 19.40 14.72
C GLU A 228 0.91 20.03 13.79
N ALA A 229 1.23 21.13 13.14
CA ALA A 229 0.36 21.73 12.12
C ALA A 229 0.18 20.80 10.91
N VAL A 230 1.25 20.12 10.46
CA VAL A 230 1.14 19.09 9.42
C VAL A 230 0.28 17.93 9.90
N LYS A 231 0.48 17.45 11.14
CA LYS A 231 -0.32 16.38 11.73
C LYS A 231 -1.81 16.72 11.76
N ALA A 232 -2.15 17.95 12.10
CA ALA A 232 -3.54 18.43 12.09
C ALA A 232 -4.15 18.55 10.68
N SER A 233 -3.33 18.69 9.64
CA SER A 233 -3.77 18.88 8.26
C SER A 233 -3.95 17.60 7.45
N VAL A 234 -3.41 16.47 7.92
CA VAL A 234 -3.50 15.16 7.27
C VAL A 234 -4.30 14.19 8.13
N ASN A 235 -4.88 13.14 7.53
CA ASN A 235 -5.52 12.10 8.32
C ASN A 235 -4.48 11.35 9.18
N ILE A 236 -4.92 10.77 10.28
CA ILE A 236 -4.04 10.12 11.26
C ILE A 236 -3.27 8.95 10.65
N GLN A 237 -3.85 8.22 9.71
CA GLN A 237 -3.23 7.09 9.02
C GLN A 237 -2.05 7.57 8.16
N LYS A 238 -2.26 8.63 7.38
CA LYS A 238 -1.22 9.26 6.57
C LYS A 238 -0.10 9.82 7.46
N TRP A 239 -0.45 10.41 8.59
CA TRP A 239 0.52 10.86 9.58
C TRP A 239 1.36 9.69 10.11
N ASN A 240 0.70 8.63 10.59
CA ASN A 240 1.39 7.48 11.16
C ASN A 240 2.29 6.78 10.14
N ALA A 241 1.80 6.56 8.92
CA ALA A 241 2.59 5.93 7.88
C ALA A 241 3.75 6.82 7.43
N GLN A 242 3.47 8.03 6.92
CA GLN A 242 4.45 8.83 6.21
C GLN A 242 5.37 9.63 7.13
N TYR A 243 4.85 10.12 8.25
CA TYR A 243 5.63 10.94 9.17
C TYR A 243 6.22 10.13 10.34
N GLN A 244 5.49 9.15 10.85
CA GLN A 244 5.99 8.32 11.95
C GLN A 244 6.61 6.99 11.50
N GLN A 245 6.59 6.68 10.21
CA GLN A 245 7.11 5.45 9.59
C GLN A 245 6.46 4.18 10.16
N ASN A 246 5.27 4.31 10.74
CA ASN A 246 4.51 3.24 11.37
C ASN A 246 3.14 3.08 10.71
N PRO A 247 3.06 2.51 9.51
CA PRO A 247 1.77 2.17 8.91
C PRO A 247 1.12 1.06 9.72
N THR A 248 -0.10 1.30 10.19
CA THR A 248 -0.87 0.31 10.94
C THR A 248 -1.94 -0.30 10.05
N ALA A 249 -2.12 -1.62 10.10
CA ALA A 249 -3.18 -2.29 9.35
C ALA A 249 -4.58 -1.96 9.92
N ALA A 250 -4.68 -1.77 11.24
CA ALA A 250 -5.94 -1.48 11.93
C ALA A 250 -6.45 -0.04 11.74
N GLU A 251 -5.55 0.93 11.52
CA GLU A 251 -5.93 2.34 11.32
C GLU A 251 -6.24 2.68 9.85
N GLY A 252 -6.05 1.72 8.92
CA GLY A 252 -6.39 1.83 7.49
C GLY A 252 -7.80 1.35 7.16
N SER A 253 -8.45 0.70 8.10
CA SER A 253 -9.81 0.20 7.95
C SER A 253 -10.80 1.36 7.79
N ILE A 254 -11.54 1.36 6.68
CA ILE A 254 -12.64 2.32 6.47
C ILE A 254 -13.79 2.02 7.42
N ILE A 255 -14.01 0.72 7.71
CA ILE A 255 -15.01 0.25 8.68
C ILE A 255 -14.26 -0.41 9.82
N LYS A 256 -14.30 0.19 11.00
CA LYS A 256 -13.60 -0.31 12.18
C LYS A 256 -14.36 -1.44 12.85
N ARG A 257 -13.61 -2.39 13.44
CA ARG A 257 -14.20 -3.53 14.17
C ARG A 257 -15.14 -3.07 15.30
N GLU A 258 -14.75 -2.04 16.04
CA GLU A 258 -15.50 -1.50 17.16
C GLU A 258 -16.81 -0.77 16.78
N TRP A 259 -17.06 -0.54 15.50
CA TRP A 259 -18.31 0.07 15.01
C TRP A 259 -19.44 -0.95 14.80
N TRP A 260 -19.10 -2.24 14.79
CA TRP A 260 -20.09 -3.29 14.70
C TRP A 260 -20.75 -3.52 16.05
N VAL A 261 -22.08 -3.56 16.11
CA VAL A 261 -22.83 -3.72 17.35
C VAL A 261 -23.20 -5.19 17.55
N PRO A 262 -22.75 -5.84 18.65
CA PRO A 262 -23.11 -7.21 18.92
C PRO A 262 -24.60 -7.33 19.24
N TRP A 263 -25.26 -8.37 18.70
CA TRP A 263 -26.59 -8.77 19.07
C TRP A 263 -26.51 -9.82 20.19
N GLU A 264 -26.80 -9.41 21.41
CA GLU A 264 -26.56 -10.23 22.61
C GLU A 264 -27.67 -11.26 22.92
N LYS A 265 -28.77 -11.28 22.11
CA LYS A 265 -29.88 -12.21 22.32
C LYS A 265 -29.72 -13.47 21.47
N ASP A 266 -30.14 -14.62 22.00
CA ASP A 266 -30.09 -15.91 21.29
C ASP A 266 -31.04 -15.93 20.07
N GLU A 267 -32.19 -15.27 20.17
CA GLU A 267 -33.19 -15.19 19.10
C GLU A 267 -32.96 -13.92 18.26
N LEU A 268 -33.13 -14.06 16.95
CA LEU A 268 -33.08 -12.93 16.03
C LEU A 268 -34.26 -11.98 16.31
N PRO A 269 -34.09 -10.66 16.07
CA PRO A 269 -35.18 -9.70 16.21
C PRO A 269 -36.28 -9.97 15.17
N PRO A 270 -37.53 -9.53 15.43
CA PRO A 270 -38.55 -9.49 14.38
C PRO A 270 -38.08 -8.67 13.19
N LEU A 271 -38.04 -9.31 12.01
CA LEU A 271 -37.54 -8.68 10.79
C LEU A 271 -38.68 -7.97 10.05
N MET A 272 -38.41 -6.77 9.61
CA MET A 272 -39.31 -5.96 8.77
C MET A 272 -39.09 -6.23 7.28
N HIS A 273 -37.82 -6.56 6.91
CA HIS A 273 -37.41 -6.76 5.53
C HIS A 273 -36.11 -7.54 5.50
N VAL A 274 -35.94 -8.42 4.51
CA VAL A 274 -34.71 -9.18 4.31
C VAL A 274 -34.08 -8.79 2.98
N ILE A 275 -32.79 -8.44 3.02
CA ILE A 275 -31.96 -8.09 1.86
C ILE A 275 -30.93 -9.17 1.66
N GLN A 276 -30.81 -9.70 0.46
CA GLN A 276 -29.76 -10.63 0.11
C GLN A 276 -28.90 -10.05 -1.03
N SER A 277 -27.58 -10.04 -0.84
CA SER A 277 -26.64 -9.41 -1.76
C SER A 277 -25.60 -10.41 -2.23
N TYR A 278 -25.28 -10.36 -3.51
CA TYR A 278 -24.39 -11.29 -4.21
C TYR A 278 -23.26 -10.53 -4.90
N ASP A 279 -22.02 -10.85 -4.55
CA ASP A 279 -20.83 -10.63 -5.37
C ASP A 279 -20.33 -11.98 -5.88
N THR A 280 -20.20 -12.14 -7.20
CA THR A 280 -20.03 -13.48 -7.80
C THR A 280 -18.85 -13.57 -8.74
N ALA A 281 -18.10 -14.69 -8.64
CA ALA A 281 -17.06 -15.12 -9.58
C ALA A 281 -17.36 -16.55 -10.08
N PHE A 282 -16.90 -16.90 -11.29
CA PHE A 282 -17.25 -18.17 -11.95
C PHE A 282 -16.05 -19.07 -12.24
N MET A 283 -15.10 -19.24 -11.39
CA MET A 283 -14.08 -20.24 -11.66
C MET A 283 -13.53 -20.89 -10.39
N LYS A 284 -13.49 -22.22 -10.36
CA LYS A 284 -12.89 -23.03 -9.30
C LYS A 284 -11.35 -23.14 -9.37
N LYS A 285 -10.67 -22.19 -10.04
CA LYS A 285 -9.20 -22.17 -10.04
C LYS A 285 -8.70 -21.53 -8.75
N GLU A 286 -7.59 -22.02 -8.21
CA GLU A 286 -6.95 -21.48 -6.99
C GLU A 286 -6.64 -19.97 -7.05
N THR A 287 -6.59 -19.41 -8.26
CA THR A 287 -6.35 -17.99 -8.55
C THR A 287 -7.62 -17.18 -8.83
N ALA A 288 -8.82 -17.77 -8.70
CA ALA A 288 -10.09 -17.08 -8.95
C ALA A 288 -10.63 -16.42 -7.66
N ASP A 289 -11.34 -15.31 -7.85
CA ASP A 289 -12.04 -14.62 -6.75
C ASP A 289 -13.15 -15.52 -6.16
N TYR A 290 -13.53 -15.26 -4.93
CA TYR A 290 -14.63 -15.96 -4.27
C TYR A 290 -15.98 -15.42 -4.76
N SER A 291 -17.03 -16.25 -4.60
CA SER A 291 -18.41 -15.78 -4.63
C SER A 291 -18.87 -15.57 -3.19
N ALA A 292 -19.42 -14.40 -2.90
CA ALA A 292 -19.93 -14.01 -1.60
C ALA A 292 -21.44 -13.73 -1.66
N ILE A 293 -22.19 -14.35 -0.75
CA ILE A 293 -23.62 -14.11 -0.56
C ILE A 293 -23.80 -13.67 0.89
N THR A 294 -24.35 -12.46 1.08
CA THR A 294 -24.64 -11.96 2.43
C THR A 294 -26.13 -11.70 2.58
N THR A 295 -26.70 -12.12 3.71
CA THR A 295 -28.12 -11.94 4.02
C THR A 295 -28.26 -11.03 5.23
N TRP A 296 -29.13 -10.03 5.12
CA TRP A 296 -29.30 -8.95 6.08
C TRP A 296 -30.77 -8.76 6.42
N GLY A 297 -31.05 -8.53 7.71
CA GLY A 297 -32.38 -8.24 8.21
C GLY A 297 -32.54 -6.79 8.62
N VAL A 298 -33.57 -6.12 8.17
CA VAL A 298 -33.97 -4.81 8.69
C VAL A 298 -34.89 -5.03 9.88
N PHE A 299 -34.60 -4.40 11.01
CA PHE A 299 -35.37 -4.53 12.25
C PHE A 299 -35.41 -3.21 13.01
N ARG A 300 -36.21 -3.12 14.06
CA ARG A 300 -36.20 -2.04 15.04
C ARG A 300 -35.89 -2.59 16.42
N PRO A 301 -34.90 -2.05 17.15
CA PRO A 301 -34.58 -2.48 18.51
C PRO A 301 -35.73 -2.24 19.50
N SER A 302 -36.49 -1.14 19.33
CA SER A 302 -37.72 -0.81 20.03
C SER A 302 -38.71 -0.06 19.09
N GLU A 303 -39.94 0.16 19.52
CA GLU A 303 -40.94 0.87 18.72
C GLU A 303 -40.54 2.33 18.45
N ASP A 304 -39.80 2.95 19.39
CA ASP A 304 -39.33 4.34 19.30
C ASP A 304 -38.02 4.49 18.51
N ASP A 305 -37.33 3.37 18.23
CA ASP A 305 -36.06 3.40 17.51
C ASP A 305 -36.27 3.44 16.00
N GLY A 306 -35.32 4.10 15.33
CA GLY A 306 -35.21 4.01 13.87
C GLY A 306 -34.75 2.59 13.42
N PRO A 307 -34.96 2.24 12.14
CA PRO A 307 -34.57 0.95 11.61
C PRO A 307 -33.05 0.73 11.71
N ARG A 308 -32.66 -0.53 11.93
CA ARG A 308 -31.28 -1.03 12.01
C ARG A 308 -31.13 -2.20 11.05
N LEU A 309 -29.88 -2.56 10.78
CA LEU A 309 -29.55 -3.68 9.91
C LEU A 309 -28.77 -4.73 10.73
N ILE A 310 -29.14 -6.00 10.61
CA ILE A 310 -28.43 -7.12 11.25
C ILE A 310 -27.97 -8.14 10.20
N LEU A 311 -26.73 -8.59 10.31
CA LEU A 311 -26.22 -9.70 9.49
C LEU A 311 -26.92 -10.99 9.93
N LEU A 312 -27.57 -11.69 9.01
CA LEU A 312 -28.28 -12.93 9.29
C LEU A 312 -27.50 -14.18 8.90
N ASP A 313 -26.80 -14.10 7.75
CA ASP A 313 -26.07 -15.22 7.18
C ASP A 313 -25.00 -14.76 6.19
N LEU A 314 -24.01 -15.62 5.98
CA LEU A 314 -22.92 -15.40 5.07
C LEU A 314 -22.48 -16.73 4.45
N VAL A 315 -22.40 -16.75 3.11
CA VAL A 315 -21.83 -17.85 2.35
C VAL A 315 -20.70 -17.28 1.48
N LYS A 316 -19.50 -17.83 1.62
CA LYS A 316 -18.33 -17.46 0.81
C LYS A 316 -17.56 -18.70 0.42
N ASP A 317 -17.45 -18.98 -0.89
CA ASP A 317 -16.62 -20.06 -1.42
C ASP A 317 -16.37 -19.83 -2.93
N ARG A 318 -15.56 -20.71 -3.52
CA ARG A 318 -15.32 -20.76 -4.96
C ARG A 318 -16.24 -21.79 -5.59
N TYR A 319 -17.19 -21.32 -6.36
CA TYR A 319 -18.23 -22.15 -6.97
C TYR A 319 -18.11 -22.21 -8.48
N GLU A 320 -18.41 -23.34 -9.05
CA GLU A 320 -18.79 -23.44 -10.46
C GLU A 320 -20.24 -22.93 -10.65
N PHE A 321 -20.57 -22.45 -11.82
CA PHE A 321 -21.88 -21.81 -12.08
C PHE A 321 -23.10 -22.70 -11.69
N PRO A 322 -23.14 -24.01 -12.01
CA PRO A 322 -24.26 -24.87 -11.60
C PRO A 322 -24.41 -24.96 -10.07
N GLU A 323 -23.29 -24.98 -9.36
CA GLU A 323 -23.26 -25.04 -7.91
C GLU A 323 -23.69 -23.71 -7.29
N LEU A 324 -23.17 -22.57 -7.80
CA LEU A 324 -23.57 -21.23 -7.38
C LEU A 324 -25.08 -21.02 -7.56
N ARG A 325 -25.64 -21.46 -8.69
CA ARG A 325 -27.09 -21.39 -8.97
C ARG A 325 -27.90 -22.18 -7.92
N ARG A 326 -27.45 -23.39 -7.58
CA ARG A 326 -28.10 -24.23 -6.58
C ARG A 326 -28.09 -23.55 -5.21
N ILE A 327 -26.92 -23.06 -4.78
CA ILE A 327 -26.75 -22.38 -3.50
C ILE A 327 -27.58 -21.09 -3.43
N ALA A 328 -27.57 -20.30 -4.51
CA ALA A 328 -28.41 -19.09 -4.58
C ALA A 328 -29.90 -19.40 -4.42
N LYS A 329 -30.38 -20.49 -5.01
CA LYS A 329 -31.76 -20.97 -4.84
C LYS A 329 -32.05 -21.43 -3.40
N GLU A 330 -31.15 -22.21 -2.80
CA GLU A 330 -31.28 -22.69 -1.41
C GLU A 330 -31.29 -21.53 -0.43
N GLN A 331 -30.40 -20.55 -0.58
CA GLN A 331 -30.35 -19.33 0.23
C GLN A 331 -31.60 -18.47 0.08
N TYR A 332 -32.12 -18.33 -1.14
CA TYR A 332 -33.37 -17.64 -1.37
C TYR A 332 -34.58 -18.36 -0.73
N ASP A 333 -34.68 -19.67 -0.88
CA ASP A 333 -35.80 -20.45 -0.33
C ASP A 333 -35.80 -20.46 1.19
N TYR A 334 -34.61 -20.43 1.81
CA TYR A 334 -34.48 -20.41 3.27
C TYR A 334 -34.83 -19.05 3.87
N TRP A 335 -34.22 -17.98 3.36
CA TRP A 335 -34.38 -16.63 3.92
C TRP A 335 -35.58 -15.87 3.38
N LYS A 336 -36.08 -16.23 2.21
CA LYS A 336 -37.20 -15.58 1.49
C LYS A 336 -37.04 -14.05 1.42
N PRO A 337 -35.89 -13.53 0.93
CA PRO A 337 -35.64 -12.11 0.93
C PRO A 337 -36.62 -11.36 0.02
N GLU A 338 -37.09 -10.20 0.45
CA GLU A 338 -37.89 -9.29 -0.36
C GLU A 338 -37.02 -8.52 -1.36
N THR A 339 -35.72 -8.39 -1.08
CA THR A 339 -34.78 -7.74 -1.99
C THR A 339 -33.58 -8.65 -2.25
N VAL A 340 -33.35 -8.98 -3.52
CA VAL A 340 -32.16 -9.71 -3.98
C VAL A 340 -31.35 -8.81 -4.91
N ILE A 341 -30.08 -8.60 -4.58
CA ILE A 341 -29.15 -7.73 -5.33
C ILE A 341 -28.03 -8.58 -5.89
N VAL A 342 -27.75 -8.47 -7.18
CA VAL A 342 -26.61 -9.15 -7.83
C VAL A 342 -25.78 -8.11 -8.58
N GLU A 343 -24.45 -8.11 -8.37
CA GLU A 343 -23.59 -7.21 -9.11
C GLU A 343 -23.58 -7.56 -10.61
N ALA A 344 -23.84 -6.57 -11.46
CA ALA A 344 -23.93 -6.73 -12.93
C ALA A 344 -22.55 -6.76 -13.58
N LYS A 345 -21.64 -7.62 -13.09
CA LYS A 345 -20.39 -7.98 -13.78
C LYS A 345 -20.62 -9.20 -14.69
N ALA A 346 -19.58 -9.59 -15.44
CA ALA A 346 -19.64 -10.71 -16.38
C ALA A 346 -20.22 -12.01 -15.79
N SER A 347 -19.98 -12.24 -14.49
CA SER A 347 -20.45 -13.41 -13.71
C SER A 347 -21.85 -13.25 -13.14
N GLY A 348 -22.30 -12.06 -12.77
CA GLY A 348 -23.61 -11.82 -12.14
C GLY A 348 -24.76 -11.83 -13.13
N LEU A 349 -24.55 -11.45 -14.39
CA LEU A 349 -25.61 -11.42 -15.39
C LEU A 349 -26.21 -12.79 -15.70
N PRO A 350 -25.43 -13.87 -15.94
CA PRO A 350 -25.96 -15.22 -16.09
C PRO A 350 -26.73 -15.70 -14.86
N LEU A 351 -26.23 -15.44 -13.66
CA LEU A 351 -26.92 -15.81 -12.41
C LEU A 351 -28.27 -15.07 -12.29
N THR A 352 -28.29 -13.77 -12.56
CA THR A 352 -29.50 -12.96 -12.58
C THR A 352 -30.55 -13.55 -13.53
N TYR A 353 -30.14 -13.95 -14.73
CA TYR A 353 -31.04 -14.55 -15.71
C TYR A 353 -31.64 -15.86 -15.22
N GLU A 354 -30.83 -16.76 -14.66
CA GLU A 354 -31.31 -18.03 -14.12
C GLU A 354 -32.20 -17.84 -12.87
N MET A 355 -31.86 -16.93 -11.98
CA MET A 355 -32.69 -16.63 -10.81
C MET A 355 -34.07 -16.07 -11.22
N ARG A 356 -34.10 -15.17 -12.21
CA ARG A 356 -35.37 -14.65 -12.75
C ARG A 356 -36.24 -15.72 -13.39
N LYS A 357 -35.64 -16.70 -14.08
CA LYS A 357 -36.38 -17.88 -14.59
C LYS A 357 -37.02 -18.70 -13.47
N LEU A 358 -36.40 -18.73 -12.29
CA LEU A 358 -36.93 -19.40 -11.11
C LEU A 358 -37.97 -18.55 -10.36
N GLY A 359 -38.37 -17.39 -10.91
CA GLY A 359 -39.33 -16.50 -10.31
C GLY A 359 -38.76 -15.60 -9.19
N ILE A 360 -37.45 -15.53 -9.04
CA ILE A 360 -36.77 -14.72 -8.03
C ILE A 360 -36.59 -13.30 -8.58
N PRO A 361 -37.13 -12.24 -7.92
CA PRO A 361 -36.96 -10.87 -8.35
C PRO A 361 -35.55 -10.38 -8.02
N VAL A 362 -34.70 -10.18 -9.03
CA VAL A 362 -33.32 -9.72 -8.87
C VAL A 362 -33.17 -8.28 -9.35
N ILE A 363 -32.55 -7.45 -8.51
CA ILE A 363 -32.07 -6.11 -8.82
C ILE A 363 -30.60 -6.20 -9.22
N ASN A 364 -30.25 -5.70 -10.40
CA ASN A 364 -28.86 -5.63 -10.80
C ASN A 364 -28.20 -4.38 -10.22
N PHE A 365 -27.11 -4.56 -9.50
CA PHE A 365 -26.26 -3.47 -9.07
C PHE A 365 -25.15 -3.25 -10.10
N THR A 366 -25.08 -2.02 -10.64
CA THR A 366 -24.05 -1.65 -11.61
C THR A 366 -23.22 -0.52 -11.02
N PRO A 367 -21.92 -0.76 -10.72
CA PRO A 367 -21.05 0.32 -10.27
C PRO A 367 -20.93 1.40 -11.35
N SER A 368 -21.17 2.65 -11.00
CA SER A 368 -21.02 3.79 -11.93
C SER A 368 -19.55 4.18 -12.08
N LYS A 369 -19.19 4.75 -13.25
CA LYS A 369 -17.85 5.33 -13.47
C LYS A 369 -17.61 6.44 -12.46
N GLY A 370 -16.49 6.36 -11.72
CA GLY A 370 -16.12 7.30 -10.66
C GLY A 370 -16.63 6.93 -9.25
N ASN A 371 -17.41 5.84 -9.12
CA ASN A 371 -17.82 5.29 -7.84
C ASN A 371 -17.07 3.98 -7.59
N ASP A 372 -15.76 4.11 -7.35
CA ASP A 372 -14.90 2.98 -7.05
C ASP A 372 -15.26 2.31 -5.70
N LYS A 373 -14.69 1.16 -5.43
CA LYS A 373 -14.94 0.38 -4.22
C LYS A 373 -14.70 1.21 -2.95
N HIS A 374 -13.62 1.98 -2.89
CA HIS A 374 -13.30 2.85 -1.76
C HIS A 374 -14.39 3.89 -1.50
N THR A 375 -14.85 4.55 -2.55
CA THR A 375 -15.92 5.56 -2.47
C THR A 375 -17.21 4.92 -1.96
N ARG A 376 -17.55 3.72 -2.43
CA ARG A 376 -18.75 2.99 -1.97
C ARG A 376 -18.66 2.63 -0.49
N VAL A 377 -17.54 2.06 -0.04
CA VAL A 377 -17.34 1.69 1.37
C VAL A 377 -17.37 2.94 2.26
N ASN A 378 -16.70 4.03 1.85
CA ASN A 378 -16.76 5.30 2.58
C ASN A 378 -18.20 5.85 2.68
N SER A 379 -19.04 5.63 1.67
CA SER A 379 -20.43 6.09 1.69
C SER A 379 -21.31 5.39 2.73
N VAL A 380 -20.96 4.16 3.13
CA VAL A 380 -21.70 3.37 4.12
C VAL A 380 -21.05 3.38 5.51
N ALA A 381 -19.79 3.74 5.61
CA ALA A 381 -19.04 3.78 6.88
C ALA A 381 -19.75 4.58 7.99
N PRO A 382 -20.43 5.74 7.72
CA PRO A 382 -21.18 6.46 8.77
C PRO A 382 -22.30 5.65 9.42
N LEU A 383 -22.87 4.65 8.74
CA LEU A 383 -23.91 3.80 9.32
C LEU A 383 -23.33 2.82 10.35
N PHE A 384 -22.09 2.36 10.14
CA PHE A 384 -21.36 1.57 11.12
C PHE A 384 -20.96 2.45 12.32
N GLU A 385 -20.35 3.61 12.06
CA GLU A 385 -19.92 4.54 13.10
C GLU A 385 -21.07 4.99 14.01
N SER A 386 -22.26 5.15 13.44
CA SER A 386 -23.48 5.50 14.20
C SER A 386 -24.15 4.33 14.92
N GLY A 387 -23.57 3.11 14.89
CA GLY A 387 -24.10 1.94 15.58
C GLY A 387 -25.39 1.38 14.97
N MET A 388 -25.57 1.53 13.66
CA MET A 388 -26.77 1.04 12.98
C MET A 388 -26.65 -0.40 12.48
N ILE A 389 -25.44 -0.99 12.49
CA ILE A 389 -25.16 -2.30 11.90
C ILE A 389 -24.85 -3.30 13.01
N TYR A 390 -25.65 -4.35 13.08
CA TYR A 390 -25.59 -5.39 14.10
C TYR A 390 -25.09 -6.71 13.53
N TYR A 391 -24.55 -7.56 14.40
CA TYR A 391 -24.14 -8.91 14.06
C TYR A 391 -24.44 -9.90 15.20
N PRO A 392 -24.85 -11.15 14.91
CA PRO A 392 -25.01 -12.19 15.90
C PRO A 392 -23.65 -12.79 16.27
N ASP A 393 -23.52 -13.36 17.47
CA ASP A 393 -22.32 -14.10 17.89
C ASP A 393 -22.24 -15.46 17.16
N ARG A 394 -21.72 -15.40 15.93
CA ARG A 394 -21.54 -16.55 15.03
C ARG A 394 -20.20 -16.44 14.32
N LYS A 395 -19.61 -17.59 13.94
CA LYS A 395 -18.33 -17.63 13.23
C LYS A 395 -18.32 -16.79 11.95
N PHE A 396 -19.37 -16.86 11.15
CA PHE A 396 -19.47 -16.10 9.90
C PHE A 396 -19.47 -14.58 10.12
N SER A 397 -19.91 -14.12 11.29
CA SER A 397 -19.86 -12.70 11.64
C SER A 397 -18.42 -12.22 11.83
N GLU A 398 -17.57 -13.05 12.46
CA GLU A 398 -16.14 -12.75 12.59
C GLU A 398 -15.48 -12.68 11.22
N ASP A 399 -15.78 -13.62 10.31
CA ASP A 399 -15.22 -13.62 8.95
C ASP A 399 -15.58 -12.31 8.21
N MET A 400 -16.82 -11.83 8.34
CA MET A 400 -17.28 -10.56 7.78
C MET A 400 -16.54 -9.36 8.40
N ILE A 401 -16.48 -9.30 9.72
CA ILE A 401 -15.87 -8.19 10.47
C ILE A 401 -14.37 -8.11 10.15
N GLU A 402 -13.69 -9.25 10.11
CA GLU A 402 -12.25 -9.29 9.80
C GLU A 402 -11.96 -8.79 8.38
N GLU A 403 -12.74 -9.23 7.38
CA GLU A 403 -12.52 -8.78 6.00
C GLU A 403 -12.84 -7.28 5.83
N CYS A 404 -13.91 -6.79 6.47
CA CYS A 404 -14.20 -5.35 6.49
C CYS A 404 -13.13 -4.54 7.22
N ALA A 405 -12.61 -5.04 8.33
CA ALA A 405 -11.56 -4.38 9.09
C ALA A 405 -10.20 -4.42 8.37
N ALA A 406 -9.95 -5.42 7.52
CA ALA A 406 -8.75 -5.51 6.70
C ALA A 406 -8.83 -4.63 5.44
N PHE A 407 -10.01 -4.24 4.98
CA PHE A 407 -10.17 -3.41 3.79
C PHE A 407 -9.69 -1.97 4.03
N PRO A 408 -8.89 -1.37 3.12
CA PRO A 408 -8.58 -1.81 1.74
C PRO A 408 -7.32 -2.66 1.59
N LEU A 409 -6.69 -3.09 2.66
CA LEU A 409 -5.37 -3.73 2.67
C LEU A 409 -5.44 -5.25 2.71
N GLY A 410 -6.64 -5.83 2.85
CA GLY A 410 -6.88 -7.26 2.88
C GLY A 410 -6.56 -7.97 1.55
N GLU A 411 -6.30 -9.28 1.61
CA GLU A 411 -6.08 -10.12 0.42
C GLU A 411 -7.38 -10.35 -0.37
N HIS A 412 -8.53 -10.29 0.31
CA HIS A 412 -9.87 -10.52 -0.22
C HIS A 412 -10.80 -9.37 0.17
N ASP A 413 -11.76 -9.09 -0.67
CA ASP A 413 -12.72 -8.00 -0.49
C ASP A 413 -14.13 -8.33 -1.05
N ASP A 414 -14.40 -9.63 -1.30
CA ASP A 414 -15.67 -10.11 -1.85
C ASP A 414 -16.84 -9.89 -0.88
N LEU A 415 -16.58 -10.11 0.45
CA LEU A 415 -17.56 -9.83 1.49
C LEU A 415 -17.83 -8.34 1.63
N VAL A 416 -16.79 -7.52 1.48
CA VAL A 416 -16.91 -6.05 1.53
C VAL A 416 -17.80 -5.54 0.40
N ASP A 417 -17.67 -6.07 -0.82
CA ASP A 417 -18.51 -5.69 -1.95
C ASP A 417 -19.97 -6.10 -1.73
N SER A 418 -20.20 -7.36 -1.35
CA SER A 418 -21.55 -7.87 -1.05
C SER A 418 -22.22 -7.09 0.10
N MET A 419 -21.51 -6.84 1.21
CA MET A 419 -21.98 -6.03 2.34
C MET A 419 -22.30 -4.61 1.90
N THR A 420 -21.43 -3.96 1.16
CA THR A 420 -21.59 -2.57 0.74
C THR A 420 -22.85 -2.38 -0.08
N GLN A 421 -23.14 -3.30 -1.01
CA GLN A 421 -24.38 -3.27 -1.81
C GLN A 421 -25.63 -3.37 -0.93
N ALA A 422 -25.64 -4.28 0.07
CA ALA A 422 -26.76 -4.44 0.98
C ALA A 422 -26.99 -3.21 1.85
N VAL A 423 -25.91 -2.63 2.42
CA VAL A 423 -25.99 -1.43 3.27
C VAL A 423 -26.38 -0.19 2.47
N MET A 424 -25.90 -0.05 1.23
CA MET A 424 -26.35 1.00 0.32
C MET A 424 -27.85 0.87 0.02
N ARG A 425 -28.35 -0.34 -0.20
CA ARG A 425 -29.78 -0.59 -0.42
C ARG A 425 -30.61 -0.25 0.82
N PHE A 426 -30.15 -0.61 2.01
CA PHE A 426 -30.77 -0.22 3.26
C PHE A 426 -30.89 1.30 3.39
N ARG A 427 -29.81 2.04 3.10
CA ARG A 427 -29.79 3.49 3.13
C ARG A 427 -30.76 4.13 2.11
N GLN A 428 -30.85 3.57 0.90
CA GLN A 428 -31.67 4.09 -0.21
C GLN A 428 -33.13 3.63 -0.15
N GLY A 429 -33.41 2.57 0.58
CA GLY A 429 -34.71 1.89 0.56
C GLY A 429 -35.83 2.57 1.32
N GLY A 430 -35.61 3.78 1.85
CA GLY A 430 -36.64 4.50 2.59
C GLY A 430 -36.93 3.92 3.99
N PHE A 431 -35.99 3.15 4.52
CA PHE A 431 -36.07 2.61 5.88
C PHE A 431 -35.57 3.60 6.95
N ILE A 432 -34.72 4.53 6.55
CA ILE A 432 -34.11 5.57 7.40
C ILE A 432 -34.84 6.89 7.19
#